data_62e7245b524c61c11b11c28434cdcce2
#
_entry.id   62e7245b524c61c11b11c28434cdcce2
#
_cell.length_a   1.000
_cell.length_b   1.000
_cell.length_c   1.000
_cell.angle_alpha   90.00
_cell.angle_beta   90.00
_cell.angle_gamma   90.00
#
_symmetry.space_group_name_H-M   'P 1'
#
loop_
_entity.id
_entity.type
_entity.pdbx_description
1 polymer ?
#
loop_
_entity_poly.entity_id
_entity_poly.type
_entity_poly.pdbx_seq_one_letter_code
_entity_poly.pdbx_strand_id
1 'polypeptide(L)'
;QDDLDETTGRLAYERDVNEDTMVYISYTKGFKPGGSNLTFGYPEDDEGFGAAPAPQLIFPFFESEMIDAYEIGLKSDFLDGRMRANVSAFSYDYENLQFQSTDPDIYRGGVANIPDSEMKGVELELIGLVSESLSFDVRLAYLDTEITSSYEALDNLKAELYFFGEEPTRYSLREDLRGNSLAKSPEFTANIGVEYITDTRYGELTTTAEVIYRGDFQ
;
A
#
# COMPACT_ATOMS: atom_id res chain seq x y z
N GLN A 1 -22.93 -0.37 19.74
CA GLN A 1 -22.92 -1.07 18.45
C GLN A 1 -23.15 0.02 17.44
N ASP A 2 -22.04 0.54 16.89
CA ASP A 2 -22.13 1.56 15.85
C ASP A 2 -22.63 0.86 14.59
N ASP A 3 -23.74 1.39 14.03
CA ASP A 3 -24.24 0.93 12.75
C ASP A 3 -23.21 1.36 11.68
N LEU A 4 -22.56 0.39 11.07
CA LEU A 4 -21.65 0.61 9.93
C LEU A 4 -22.52 0.82 8.67
N ASP A 5 -22.86 2.07 8.40
CA ASP A 5 -23.67 2.43 7.22
C ASP A 5 -22.80 3.26 6.25
N GLU A 6 -22.02 2.56 5.44
CA GLU A 6 -21.11 3.17 4.46
C GLU A 6 -21.60 2.92 3.04
N THR A 7 -21.56 3.95 2.21
CA THR A 7 -21.95 3.87 0.80
C THR A 7 -20.71 3.71 -0.08
N THR A 8 -20.69 2.66 -0.88
CA THR A 8 -19.63 2.41 -1.88
C THR A 8 -20.20 2.46 -3.29
N GLY A 9 -19.34 2.71 -4.25
CA GLY A 9 -19.74 2.72 -5.65
C GLY A 9 -18.57 2.93 -6.60
N ARG A 10 -18.81 2.65 -7.87
CA ARG A 10 -17.86 2.90 -8.96
C ARG A 10 -18.58 3.55 -10.13
N LEU A 11 -17.95 4.58 -10.68
CA LEU A 11 -18.31 5.18 -11.98
C LEU A 11 -17.11 5.04 -12.92
N ALA A 12 -17.33 4.48 -14.09
CA ALA A 12 -16.29 4.36 -15.10
C ALA A 12 -16.84 4.80 -16.46
N TYR A 13 -15.99 5.44 -17.24
CA TYR A 13 -16.23 5.76 -18.63
C TYR A 13 -15.08 5.22 -19.48
N GLU A 14 -15.43 4.43 -20.47
CA GLU A 14 -14.50 3.79 -21.40
C GLU A 14 -14.85 4.21 -22.81
N ARG A 15 -13.84 4.43 -23.64
CA ARG A 15 -14.01 4.81 -25.04
C ARG A 15 -12.94 4.18 -25.92
N ASP A 16 -13.36 3.50 -26.94
CA ASP A 16 -12.50 3.09 -28.03
C ASP A 16 -12.16 4.32 -28.89
N VAL A 17 -10.88 4.63 -29.00
CA VAL A 17 -10.33 5.69 -29.84
C VAL A 17 -10.23 5.19 -31.28
N ASN A 18 -9.86 3.93 -31.44
CA ASN A 18 -9.84 3.16 -32.69
C ASN A 18 -9.96 1.66 -32.33
N GLU A 19 -9.80 0.77 -33.36
CA GLU A 19 -9.94 -0.68 -33.18
C GLU A 19 -8.91 -1.29 -32.21
N ASP A 20 -7.77 -0.64 -32.03
CA ASP A 20 -6.64 -1.14 -31.26
C ASP A 20 -6.41 -0.37 -29.94
N THR A 21 -7.13 0.74 -29.70
CA THR A 21 -6.83 1.63 -28.57
C THR A 21 -8.09 2.04 -27.82
N MET A 22 -8.09 1.79 -26.52
CA MET A 22 -9.13 2.19 -25.60
C MET A 22 -8.54 3.10 -24.50
N VAL A 23 -9.27 4.14 -24.14
CA VAL A 23 -8.98 5.01 -22.98
C VAL A 23 -10.11 4.89 -21.97
N TYR A 24 -9.77 5.07 -20.69
CA TYR A 24 -10.77 5.06 -19.63
C TYR A 24 -10.45 6.06 -18.55
N ILE A 25 -11.49 6.44 -17.81
CA ILE A 25 -11.41 7.14 -16.54
C ILE A 25 -12.37 6.48 -15.57
N SER A 26 -11.98 6.34 -14.33
CA SER A 26 -12.86 5.80 -13.29
C SER A 26 -12.69 6.54 -11.97
N TYR A 27 -13.78 6.55 -11.20
CA TYR A 27 -13.85 6.92 -9.81
C TYR A 27 -14.44 5.75 -9.03
N THR A 28 -13.83 5.42 -7.90
CA THR A 28 -14.31 4.36 -7.02
C THR A 28 -14.26 4.88 -5.58
N LYS A 29 -15.39 4.74 -4.87
CA LYS A 29 -15.45 4.91 -3.43
C LYS A 29 -15.55 3.54 -2.77
N GLY A 30 -14.62 3.24 -1.88
CA GLY A 30 -14.54 1.98 -1.15
C GLY A 30 -14.41 2.21 0.34
N PHE A 31 -14.62 1.15 1.14
CA PHE A 31 -14.35 1.18 2.57
C PHE A 31 -13.87 -0.18 3.08
N LYS A 32 -13.20 -0.14 4.22
CA LYS A 32 -12.84 -1.28 5.02
C LYS A 32 -13.41 -1.06 6.42
N PRO A 33 -14.26 -1.97 6.93
CA PRO A 33 -14.97 -1.73 8.19
C PRO A 33 -14.01 -1.56 9.36
N GLY A 34 -14.40 -0.71 10.29
CA GLY A 34 -13.77 -0.57 11.59
C GLY A 34 -13.98 -1.80 12.47
N GLY A 35 -13.37 -1.79 13.62
CA GLY A 35 -13.44 -2.91 14.54
C GLY A 35 -12.89 -2.58 15.91
N SER A 36 -12.58 -3.63 16.67
CA SER A 36 -11.96 -3.50 17.99
C SER A 36 -10.71 -4.35 18.11
N ASN A 37 -9.71 -3.79 18.75
CA ASN A 37 -8.51 -4.53 19.14
C ASN A 37 -8.80 -5.33 20.42
N LEU A 38 -8.38 -6.60 20.43
CA LEU A 38 -8.37 -7.41 21.63
C LEU A 38 -7.00 -7.28 22.28
N THR A 39 -6.88 -6.45 23.30
CA THR A 39 -5.60 -6.24 23.98
C THR A 39 -5.77 -6.17 25.50
N PHE A 40 -4.67 -6.44 26.21
CA PHE A 40 -4.58 -6.22 27.66
C PHE A 40 -3.85 -4.90 27.89
N GLY A 41 -4.47 -3.97 28.58
CA GLY A 41 -3.91 -2.69 28.96
C GLY A 41 -4.05 -2.44 30.46
N TYR A 42 -3.36 -1.41 30.89
CA TYR A 42 -3.55 -0.87 32.25
C TYR A 42 -4.57 0.27 32.14
N PRO A 43 -5.39 0.49 33.17
CA PRO A 43 -6.27 1.66 33.24
C PRO A 43 -5.46 2.97 33.07
N GLU A 44 -6.07 3.98 32.43
CA GLU A 44 -5.41 5.25 32.10
C GLU A 44 -4.92 6.07 33.30
N ASP A 45 -5.42 5.75 34.50
CA ASP A 45 -5.14 6.45 35.76
C ASP A 45 -3.94 5.88 36.52
N ASP A 46 -3.16 4.99 35.91
CA ASP A 46 -2.07 4.33 36.61
C ASP A 46 -0.71 5.06 36.45
N GLU A 47 -0.28 5.73 37.49
CA GLU A 47 0.96 6.54 37.52
C GLU A 47 2.26 5.70 37.50
N GLY A 48 2.38 4.66 36.69
CA GLY A 48 3.71 4.07 36.42
C GLY A 48 3.89 2.60 36.74
N PHE A 49 4.93 2.06 36.16
CA PHE A 49 5.47 0.72 36.28
C PHE A 49 5.91 0.38 37.71
N GLY A 50 5.02 0.16 38.65
CA GLY A 50 5.52 -0.18 39.98
C GLY A 50 4.54 -0.85 40.91
N ALA A 51 3.28 -0.61 40.79
CA ALA A 51 2.23 -1.20 41.60
C ALA A 51 0.91 -1.32 40.84
N ALA A 52 1.01 -1.54 39.56
CA ALA A 52 -0.15 -1.55 38.66
C ALA A 52 -1.15 -2.61 39.09
N PRO A 53 -2.48 -2.29 39.08
CA PRO A 53 -3.52 -3.28 39.13
C PRO A 53 -3.32 -4.28 38.00
N ALA A 54 -3.86 -5.49 38.14
CA ALA A 54 -3.74 -6.51 37.10
C ALA A 54 -4.20 -5.96 35.75
N PRO A 55 -3.47 -6.25 34.65
CA PRO A 55 -3.86 -5.77 33.33
C PRO A 55 -5.29 -6.21 33.02
N GLN A 56 -6.10 -5.25 32.57
CA GLN A 56 -7.49 -5.49 32.20
C GLN A 56 -7.58 -5.71 30.69
N LEU A 57 -8.56 -6.49 30.27
CA LEU A 57 -8.88 -6.64 28.85
C LEU A 57 -9.56 -5.36 28.38
N ILE A 58 -8.92 -4.67 27.45
CA ILE A 58 -9.46 -3.47 26.81
C ILE A 58 -9.72 -3.73 25.32
N PHE A 59 -10.72 -3.04 24.79
CA PHE A 59 -11.16 -3.18 23.40
C PHE A 59 -11.14 -1.79 22.72
N PRO A 60 -9.95 -1.20 22.50
CA PRO A 60 -9.90 0.06 21.77
C PRO A 60 -10.46 -0.16 20.37
N PHE A 61 -11.38 0.72 19.98
CA PHE A 61 -11.98 0.70 18.66
C PHE A 61 -11.08 1.41 17.65
N PHE A 62 -11.14 0.97 16.41
CA PHE A 62 -10.60 1.67 15.27
C PHE A 62 -11.71 1.89 14.24
N GLU A 63 -11.66 3.02 13.56
CA GLU A 63 -12.70 3.47 12.64
C GLU A 63 -12.62 2.78 11.28
N SER A 64 -13.69 2.88 10.51
CA SER A 64 -13.71 2.44 9.11
C SER A 64 -12.71 3.27 8.30
N GLU A 65 -11.92 2.58 7.48
CA GLU A 65 -11.07 3.20 6.48
C GLU A 65 -11.89 3.47 5.22
N MET A 66 -11.77 4.66 4.67
CA MET A 66 -12.41 5.07 3.43
C MET A 66 -11.36 5.32 2.36
N ILE A 67 -11.72 5.06 1.12
CA ILE A 67 -10.89 5.38 -0.05
C ILE A 67 -11.73 6.03 -1.13
N ASP A 68 -11.24 7.16 -1.64
CA ASP A 68 -11.67 7.80 -2.87
C ASP A 68 -10.56 7.62 -3.93
N ALA A 69 -10.83 6.78 -4.94
CA ALA A 69 -9.85 6.36 -5.93
C ALA A 69 -10.21 6.90 -7.32
N TYR A 70 -9.30 7.65 -7.91
CA TYR A 70 -9.38 8.18 -9.26
C TYR A 70 -8.33 7.51 -10.15
N GLU A 71 -8.71 7.10 -11.34
CA GLU A 71 -7.80 6.45 -12.28
C GLU A 71 -8.12 6.87 -13.70
N ILE A 72 -7.09 7.12 -14.50
CA ILE A 72 -7.14 7.29 -15.95
C ILE A 72 -6.16 6.33 -16.60
N GLY A 73 -6.53 5.73 -17.70
CA GLY A 73 -5.63 4.80 -18.38
C GLY A 73 -5.89 4.67 -19.87
N LEU A 74 -4.92 4.04 -20.49
CA LEU A 74 -4.90 3.71 -21.91
C LEU A 74 -4.49 2.25 -22.06
N LYS A 75 -5.20 1.52 -22.94
CA LYS A 75 -4.83 0.17 -23.40
C LYS A 75 -4.74 0.19 -24.90
N SER A 76 -3.62 -0.28 -25.44
CA SER A 76 -3.40 -0.26 -26.88
C SER A 76 -2.67 -1.50 -27.37
N ASP A 77 -3.20 -2.11 -28.42
CA ASP A 77 -2.54 -3.13 -29.19
C ASP A 77 -1.87 -2.47 -30.42
N PHE A 78 -0.68 -2.88 -30.79
CA PHE A 78 0.08 -2.35 -31.91
C PHE A 78 0.97 -3.42 -32.55
N LEU A 79 1.57 -3.12 -33.71
CA LEU A 79 2.30 -4.07 -34.54
C LEU A 79 1.48 -5.31 -34.92
N ASP A 80 0.25 -5.10 -35.41
CA ASP A 80 -0.69 -6.17 -35.79
C ASP A 80 -1.01 -7.12 -34.60
N GLY A 81 -1.21 -6.56 -33.42
CA GLY A 81 -1.55 -7.31 -32.19
C GLY A 81 -0.37 -8.05 -31.54
N ARG A 82 0.86 -7.88 -32.07
CA ARG A 82 2.04 -8.50 -31.49
C ARG A 82 2.55 -7.82 -30.23
N MET A 83 2.12 -6.60 -29.96
CA MET A 83 2.47 -5.86 -28.74
C MET A 83 1.23 -5.25 -28.12
N ARG A 84 1.19 -5.23 -26.80
CA ARG A 84 0.18 -4.57 -25.97
C ARG A 84 0.85 -3.69 -24.96
N ALA A 85 0.38 -2.44 -24.85
CA ALA A 85 0.74 -1.53 -23.78
C ALA A 85 -0.51 -1.15 -22.98
N ASN A 86 -0.39 -1.22 -21.66
CA ASN A 86 -1.34 -0.68 -20.70
C ASN A 86 -0.61 0.38 -19.89
N VAL A 87 -1.17 1.58 -19.81
CA VAL A 87 -0.64 2.68 -19.02
C VAL A 87 -1.77 3.21 -18.15
N SER A 88 -1.54 3.39 -16.88
CA SER A 88 -2.49 4.05 -15.97
C SER A 88 -1.80 5.07 -15.09
N ALA A 89 -2.54 6.08 -14.68
CA ALA A 89 -2.19 7.01 -13.63
C ALA A 89 -3.35 7.09 -12.65
N PHE A 90 -3.03 7.12 -11.36
CA PHE A 90 -4.03 7.09 -10.31
C PHE A 90 -3.70 8.05 -9.17
N SER A 91 -4.76 8.44 -8.43
CA SER A 91 -4.68 9.18 -7.17
C SER A 91 -5.72 8.60 -6.22
N TYR A 92 -5.28 8.20 -5.05
CA TYR A 92 -6.11 7.64 -3.99
C TYR A 92 -6.00 8.52 -2.76
N ASP A 93 -7.14 8.94 -2.24
CA ASP A 93 -7.27 9.66 -0.99
C ASP A 93 -7.84 8.70 0.05
N TYR A 94 -7.13 8.54 1.17
CA TYR A 94 -7.53 7.69 2.28
C TYR A 94 -7.93 8.54 3.47
N GLU A 95 -9.09 8.23 4.04
CA GLU A 95 -9.50 8.70 5.36
C GLU A 95 -9.46 7.52 6.34
N ASN A 96 -8.90 7.75 7.52
CA ASN A 96 -8.78 6.75 8.59
C ASN A 96 -8.07 5.45 8.14
N LEU A 97 -6.96 5.57 7.41
CA LEU A 97 -6.17 4.42 6.95
C LEU A 97 -5.82 3.50 8.12
N GLN A 98 -6.27 2.25 8.06
CA GLN A 98 -6.00 1.25 9.09
C GLN A 98 -4.61 0.66 8.95
N PHE A 99 -3.79 0.78 9.97
CA PHE A 99 -2.45 0.21 9.96
C PHE A 99 -2.10 -0.40 11.32
N GLN A 100 -1.09 -1.26 11.32
CA GLN A 100 -0.54 -1.85 12.55
C GLN A 100 0.36 -0.83 13.24
N SER A 101 0.01 -0.45 14.46
CA SER A 101 0.79 0.48 15.27
C SER A 101 0.99 -0.05 16.67
N THR A 102 1.99 0.49 17.37
CA THR A 102 2.15 0.32 18.81
C THR A 102 1.78 1.65 19.47
N ASP A 103 0.79 1.61 20.34
CA ASP A 103 0.41 2.78 21.13
C ASP A 103 1.58 3.23 22.00
N PRO A 104 2.03 4.48 21.87
CA PRO A 104 3.20 4.98 22.61
C PRO A 104 2.94 5.15 24.12
N ASP A 105 1.71 5.21 24.58
CA ASP A 105 1.36 5.39 25.99
C ASP A 105 1.29 4.07 26.75
N ILE A 106 0.70 3.07 26.12
CA ILE A 106 0.47 1.76 26.77
C ILE A 106 1.38 0.65 26.23
N TYR A 107 2.21 0.95 25.22
CA TYR A 107 3.12 0.00 24.55
C TYR A 107 2.42 -1.28 24.07
N ARG A 108 1.23 -1.15 23.51
CA ARG A 108 0.43 -2.24 22.99
C ARG A 108 0.25 -2.12 21.49
N GLY A 109 0.53 -3.21 20.79
CA GLY A 109 0.28 -3.31 19.36
C GLY A 109 -1.20 -3.50 19.06
N GLY A 110 -1.65 -2.94 17.96
CA GLY A 110 -3.01 -3.07 17.47
C GLY A 110 -3.20 -2.36 16.14
N VAL A 111 -4.44 -2.34 15.65
CA VAL A 111 -4.83 -1.52 14.51
C VAL A 111 -5.18 -0.12 15.01
N ALA A 112 -4.62 0.88 14.36
CA ALA A 112 -4.92 2.30 14.56
C ALA A 112 -5.29 2.93 13.22
N ASN A 113 -5.80 4.16 13.27
CA ASN A 113 -6.15 4.91 12.06
C ASN A 113 -5.20 6.09 11.87
N ILE A 114 -4.61 6.20 10.67
CA ILE A 114 -4.02 7.44 10.19
C ILE A 114 -5.16 8.28 9.61
N PRO A 115 -5.40 9.53 10.10
CA PRO A 115 -6.58 10.29 9.70
C PRO A 115 -6.65 10.53 8.20
N ASP A 116 -5.56 11.05 7.58
CA ASP A 116 -5.51 11.32 6.16
C ASP A 116 -4.17 10.88 5.56
N SER A 117 -4.24 10.24 4.41
CA SER A 117 -3.07 9.89 3.61
C SER A 117 -3.40 9.85 2.12
N GLU A 118 -2.40 10.07 1.28
CA GLU A 118 -2.52 10.07 -0.16
C GLU A 118 -1.59 9.04 -0.79
N MET A 119 -2.02 8.51 -1.95
CA MET A 119 -1.22 7.64 -2.80
C MET A 119 -1.42 8.04 -4.26
N LYS A 120 -0.35 8.36 -4.97
CA LYS A 120 -0.36 8.73 -6.39
C LYS A 120 0.64 7.86 -7.14
N GLY A 121 0.32 7.51 -8.36
CA GLY A 121 1.24 6.67 -9.12
C GLY A 121 0.94 6.57 -10.59
N VAL A 122 1.91 5.95 -11.27
CA VAL A 122 1.81 5.60 -12.69
C VAL A 122 2.28 4.16 -12.86
N GLU A 123 1.54 3.39 -13.64
CA GLU A 123 1.88 2.02 -13.98
C GLU A 123 2.00 1.87 -15.50
N LEU A 124 2.98 1.08 -15.92
CA LEU A 124 3.17 0.65 -17.30
C LEU A 124 3.29 -0.87 -17.34
N GLU A 125 2.48 -1.48 -18.17
CA GLU A 125 2.66 -2.87 -18.59
C GLU A 125 2.85 -2.92 -20.10
N LEU A 126 3.92 -3.60 -20.55
CA LEU A 126 4.22 -3.81 -21.94
C LEU A 126 4.51 -5.29 -22.17
N ILE A 127 3.73 -5.92 -23.03
CA ILE A 127 3.86 -7.33 -23.40
C ILE A 127 4.04 -7.41 -24.90
N GLY A 128 4.97 -8.24 -25.38
CA GLY A 128 5.18 -8.31 -26.80
C GLY A 128 5.87 -9.57 -27.32
N LEU A 129 5.58 -9.85 -28.60
CA LEU A 129 6.24 -10.87 -29.39
C LEU A 129 7.27 -10.19 -30.30
N VAL A 130 8.55 -10.38 -30.01
CA VAL A 130 9.64 -9.89 -30.87
C VAL A 130 9.72 -10.75 -32.14
N SER A 131 9.54 -12.07 -31.98
CA SER A 131 9.49 -13.06 -33.06
C SER A 131 8.55 -14.20 -32.66
N GLU A 132 8.40 -15.21 -33.55
CA GLU A 132 7.65 -16.43 -33.23
C GLU A 132 8.25 -17.20 -32.03
N SER A 133 9.53 -16.98 -31.74
CA SER A 133 10.27 -17.66 -30.68
C SER A 133 10.63 -16.81 -29.50
N LEU A 134 10.43 -15.49 -29.55
CA LEU A 134 10.89 -14.56 -28.51
C LEU A 134 9.77 -13.63 -28.08
N SER A 135 9.42 -13.71 -26.81
CA SER A 135 8.47 -12.81 -26.15
C SER A 135 9.13 -12.09 -24.98
N PHE A 136 8.54 -10.99 -24.58
CA PHE A 136 8.93 -10.24 -23.39
C PHE A 136 7.72 -9.66 -22.67
N ASP A 137 7.88 -9.43 -21.39
CA ASP A 137 6.97 -8.63 -20.57
C ASP A 137 7.77 -7.63 -19.70
N VAL A 138 7.24 -6.42 -19.60
CA VAL A 138 7.80 -5.34 -18.78
C VAL A 138 6.69 -4.75 -17.95
N ARG A 139 6.87 -4.68 -16.63
CA ARG A 139 5.99 -3.99 -15.69
C ARG A 139 6.80 -3.01 -14.90
N LEU A 140 6.41 -1.74 -14.96
CA LEU A 140 7.02 -0.66 -14.20
C LEU A 140 5.93 0.04 -13.40
N ALA A 141 6.23 0.38 -12.15
CA ALA A 141 5.38 1.23 -11.37
C ALA A 141 6.21 2.29 -10.62
N TYR A 142 5.70 3.49 -10.63
CA TYR A 142 6.14 4.61 -9.79
C TYR A 142 5.01 4.94 -8.83
N LEU A 143 5.35 5.06 -7.54
CA LEU A 143 4.41 5.27 -6.46
C LEU A 143 4.93 6.37 -5.55
N ASP A 144 4.12 7.39 -5.33
CA ASP A 144 4.32 8.46 -4.35
C ASP A 144 3.25 8.34 -3.29
N THR A 145 3.64 8.26 -2.03
CA THR A 145 2.70 8.10 -0.89
C THR A 145 3.08 9.04 0.22
N GLU A 146 2.08 9.65 0.87
CA GLU A 146 2.30 10.59 1.94
C GLU A 146 1.21 10.49 3.02
N ILE A 147 1.63 10.53 4.29
CA ILE A 147 0.74 10.80 5.42
C ILE A 147 0.53 12.30 5.50
N THR A 148 -0.65 12.79 5.17
CA THR A 148 -0.94 14.22 5.03
C THR A 148 -1.40 14.87 6.33
N SER A 149 -1.93 14.08 7.27
CA SER A 149 -2.33 14.54 8.60
C SER A 149 -1.28 14.25 9.67
N SER A 150 -1.34 14.99 10.79
CA SER A 150 -0.51 14.68 11.96
C SER A 150 -0.99 13.41 12.63
N TYR A 151 -0.09 12.46 12.81
CA TYR A 151 -0.30 11.25 13.58
C TYR A 151 0.95 10.93 14.39
N GLU A 152 0.82 10.87 15.71
CA GLU A 152 1.93 10.51 16.59
C GLU A 152 2.01 8.98 16.77
N ALA A 153 3.11 8.41 16.35
CA ALA A 153 3.43 7.00 16.56
C ALA A 153 4.63 6.80 17.49
N LEU A 154 4.82 5.58 17.96
CA LEU A 154 6.01 5.19 18.69
C LEU A 154 7.21 5.17 17.73
N ASP A 155 8.23 5.97 18.03
CA ASP A 155 9.55 5.85 17.40
C ASP A 155 10.26 4.62 17.99
N ASN A 156 10.29 3.55 17.19
CA ASN A 156 10.85 2.27 17.64
C ASN A 156 12.34 2.35 17.98
N LEU A 157 13.11 3.20 17.28
CA LEU A 157 14.54 3.38 17.57
C LEU A 157 14.75 4.08 18.91
N LYS A 158 14.03 5.17 19.15
CA LYS A 158 14.08 5.87 20.43
C LYS A 158 13.56 5.00 21.57
N ALA A 159 12.51 4.20 21.34
CA ALA A 159 12.00 3.26 22.31
C ALA A 159 13.06 2.22 22.69
N GLU A 160 13.80 1.68 21.73
CA GLU A 160 14.91 0.76 21.98
C GLU A 160 16.00 1.43 22.83
N LEU A 161 16.45 2.63 22.47
CA LEU A 161 17.43 3.41 23.24
C LEU A 161 16.95 3.70 24.67
N TYR A 162 15.67 4.03 24.84
CA TYR A 162 15.08 4.24 26.17
C TYR A 162 15.17 2.98 27.04
N PHE A 163 14.82 1.82 26.51
CA PHE A 163 14.90 0.56 27.26
C PHE A 163 16.33 0.18 27.63
N PHE A 164 17.32 0.60 26.84
CA PHE A 164 18.76 0.44 27.19
C PHE A 164 19.33 1.59 28.02
N GLY A 165 18.52 2.57 28.43
CA GLY A 165 18.89 3.65 29.33
C GLY A 165 19.63 4.82 28.68
N GLU A 166 19.57 4.98 27.38
CA GLU A 166 20.24 6.04 26.63
C GLU A 166 19.37 7.29 26.38
N GLU A 167 18.04 7.17 26.49
CA GLU A 167 17.11 8.28 26.31
C GLU A 167 16.47 8.74 27.63
N PRO A 168 16.31 10.05 27.84
CA PRO A 168 16.00 10.60 29.17
C PRO A 168 14.51 10.57 29.57
N THR A 169 13.55 10.44 28.64
CA THR A 169 12.11 10.50 28.98
C THR A 169 11.20 9.71 28.06
N ARG A 170 10.12 9.17 28.63
CA ARG A 170 9.05 8.45 27.91
C ARG A 170 8.35 9.28 26.83
N TYR A 171 8.23 10.58 27.04
CA TYR A 171 7.53 11.48 26.10
C TYR A 171 8.34 11.80 24.84
N SER A 172 9.65 11.56 24.83
CA SER A 172 10.50 11.73 23.66
C SER A 172 10.42 10.56 22.67
N LEU A 173 9.62 9.54 22.97
CA LEU A 173 9.51 8.33 22.16
C LEU A 173 8.48 8.44 21.03
N ARG A 174 7.86 9.61 20.87
CA ARG A 174 6.85 9.85 19.82
C ARG A 174 7.46 10.56 18.64
N GLU A 175 6.94 10.23 17.48
CA GLU A 175 7.25 10.86 16.20
C GLU A 175 5.95 11.20 15.45
N ASP A 176 5.85 12.44 14.96
CA ASP A 176 4.77 12.80 14.02
C ASP A 176 5.12 12.25 12.63
N LEU A 177 4.27 11.39 12.13
CA LEU A 177 4.46 10.71 10.84
C LEU A 177 4.04 11.58 9.65
N ARG A 178 3.54 12.79 9.84
CA ARG A 178 3.17 13.70 8.74
C ARG A 178 4.36 13.92 7.80
N GLY A 179 4.12 13.78 6.50
CA GLY A 179 5.14 13.91 5.46
C GLY A 179 5.95 12.63 5.21
N ASN A 180 5.74 11.58 6.01
CA ASN A 180 6.37 10.30 5.77
C ASN A 180 5.59 9.50 4.72
N SER A 181 6.30 8.65 3.99
CA SER A 181 5.68 7.67 3.09
C SER A 181 4.95 6.59 3.86
N LEU A 182 3.96 5.98 3.22
CA LEU A 182 3.26 4.81 3.78
C LEU A 182 4.21 3.62 3.88
N ALA A 183 4.05 2.82 4.93
CA ALA A 183 4.88 1.65 5.14
C ALA A 183 4.75 0.63 3.99
N LYS A 184 5.87 0.00 3.60
CA LYS A 184 5.96 -1.01 2.54
C LYS A 184 5.54 -0.52 1.15
N SER A 185 5.64 0.77 0.87
CA SER A 185 5.34 1.39 -0.41
C SER A 185 6.63 1.83 -1.13
N PRO A 186 7.31 0.94 -1.87
CA PRO A 186 8.49 1.30 -2.62
C PRO A 186 8.15 2.30 -3.72
N GLU A 187 8.93 3.38 -3.83
CA GLU A 187 8.71 4.45 -4.81
C GLU A 187 8.78 3.93 -6.25
N PHE A 188 9.65 2.97 -6.52
CA PHE A 188 9.80 2.40 -7.85
C PHE A 188 9.89 0.88 -7.80
N THR A 189 9.12 0.22 -8.68
CA THR A 189 9.23 -1.22 -8.92
C THR A 189 9.34 -1.51 -10.41
N ALA A 190 10.12 -2.52 -10.75
CA ALA A 190 10.26 -3.01 -12.11
C ALA A 190 10.30 -4.54 -12.13
N ASN A 191 9.61 -5.12 -13.10
CA ASN A 191 9.71 -6.53 -13.44
C ASN A 191 9.90 -6.64 -14.96
N ILE A 192 10.92 -7.34 -15.40
CA ILE A 192 11.25 -7.54 -16.81
C ILE A 192 11.46 -9.03 -17.03
N GLY A 193 10.58 -9.64 -17.83
CA GLY A 193 10.62 -11.03 -18.24
C GLY A 193 10.94 -11.18 -19.72
N VAL A 194 11.66 -12.25 -20.07
CA VAL A 194 11.94 -12.67 -21.44
C VAL A 194 11.76 -14.18 -21.53
N GLU A 195 11.07 -14.63 -22.56
CA GLU A 195 10.90 -16.04 -22.87
C GLU A 195 11.37 -16.33 -24.30
N TYR A 196 12.19 -17.36 -24.44
CA TYR A 196 12.66 -17.87 -25.72
C TYR A 196 12.30 -19.34 -25.87
N ILE A 197 11.57 -19.64 -26.96
CA ILE A 197 11.11 -20.98 -27.30
C ILE A 197 11.86 -21.44 -28.56
N THR A 198 12.42 -22.64 -28.55
CA THR A 198 13.09 -23.22 -29.73
C THR A 198 12.87 -24.72 -29.83
N ASP A 199 12.65 -25.19 -31.05
CA ASP A 199 12.56 -26.60 -31.34
C ASP A 199 13.94 -27.25 -31.36
N THR A 200 14.03 -28.40 -30.70
CA THR A 200 15.22 -29.27 -30.72
C THR A 200 14.88 -30.64 -31.23
N ARG A 201 15.87 -31.42 -31.58
CA ARG A 201 15.68 -32.83 -31.98
C ARG A 201 15.04 -33.70 -30.89
N TYR A 202 14.96 -33.25 -29.67
CA TYR A 202 14.39 -33.94 -28.51
C TYR A 202 13.04 -33.42 -28.05
N GLY A 203 12.57 -32.34 -28.66
CA GLY A 203 11.34 -31.60 -28.30
C GLY A 203 11.56 -30.09 -28.20
N GLU A 204 10.55 -29.40 -27.76
CA GLU A 204 10.58 -27.94 -27.54
C GLU A 204 11.39 -27.62 -26.26
N LEU A 205 12.25 -26.63 -26.37
CA LEU A 205 13.00 -26.06 -25.26
C LEU A 205 12.51 -24.63 -25.01
N THR A 206 11.97 -24.40 -23.82
CA THR A 206 11.61 -23.06 -23.35
C THR A 206 12.66 -22.55 -22.36
N THR A 207 13.13 -21.34 -22.57
CA THR A 207 14.08 -20.66 -21.69
C THR A 207 13.47 -19.36 -21.24
N THR A 208 13.38 -19.14 -19.92
CA THR A 208 12.87 -17.90 -19.32
C THR A 208 13.95 -17.21 -18.49
N ALA A 209 13.95 -15.89 -18.52
CA ALA A 209 14.76 -15.05 -17.63
C ALA A 209 13.90 -13.91 -17.11
N GLU A 210 14.02 -13.62 -15.81
CA GLU A 210 13.27 -12.57 -15.15
C GLU A 210 14.20 -11.74 -14.26
N VAL A 211 13.99 -10.42 -14.27
CA VAL A 211 14.65 -9.47 -13.36
C VAL A 211 13.58 -8.69 -12.63
N ILE A 212 13.66 -8.73 -11.30
CA ILE A 212 12.76 -7.98 -10.42
C ILE A 212 13.60 -6.95 -9.66
N TYR A 213 13.20 -5.68 -9.76
CA TYR A 213 13.74 -4.59 -8.97
C TYR A 213 12.65 -4.01 -8.08
N ARG A 214 12.99 -3.74 -6.84
CA ARG A 214 12.15 -3.02 -5.89
C ARG A 214 13.01 -1.98 -5.19
N GLY A 215 12.58 -0.72 -5.26
CA GLY A 215 13.18 0.39 -4.54
C GLY A 215 13.13 0.20 -3.03
N ASP A 216 13.85 1.04 -2.32
CA ASP A 216 13.81 1.09 -0.87
C ASP A 216 12.41 1.54 -0.41
N PHE A 217 12.01 1.09 0.78
CA PHE A 217 10.76 1.48 1.45
C PHE A 217 10.96 1.47 2.96
N GLN A 218 10.19 2.27 3.66
CA GLN A 218 10.19 2.36 5.13
C GLN A 218 9.30 1.28 5.76
#